data_2cfd7eab31dcc9c864d25bd9be971fb3
#
_entry.id   2cfd7eab31dcc9c864d25bd9be971fb3
#
_cell.length_a   1.000
_cell.length_b   1.000
_cell.length_c   1.000
_cell.angle_alpha   90.00
_cell.angle_beta   90.00
_cell.angle_gamma   90.00
#
_symmetry.space_group_name_H-M   'P 1'
#
loop_
_entity.id
_entity.type
_entity.pdbx_description
1 polymer ?
#
loop_
_entity_poly.entity_id
_entity_poly.type
_entity_poly.pdbx_seq_one_letter_code
_entity_poly.pdbx_strand_id
1 'polypeptide(L)'
;MGRTANEPLGRVALGKYLVTGVAGFIGRSIAAELLKRGESVRGIDSFITGKRTNLAGLEAMEFIEGDLADPAACVKVCDGVEIVFHEAALASVPRSVADPVGTNVNCVDATLNLLVAARDAGVRRVVYAGSSSVYGDTPTLPKTEEMLPNPISPYAVAKLAGEHYLRAFFRVYGLETVTLRYFNVFGPHQDPTSHYSGVLAIFCRKMLAGEQPTIYGDGEQSRDFTYIDNVVHANLLAAAAPSGKVAGQMMNMATGKRITLNDTFEVLRELTGYNGKPAYAPERAGDIRDSLADISLAEGLLGYKPIVDFREGLRRTVEWYRASGAE
;
A
#
# COMPACT_ATOMS: atom_id res chain seq x y z
N MET A 1 31.71 -39.04 25.53
CA MET A 1 31.16 -37.91 26.25
C MET A 1 30.36 -37.06 25.24
N GLY A 2 29.03 -37.21 25.31
CA GLY A 2 28.12 -36.62 24.33
C GLY A 2 27.95 -35.11 24.52
N ARG A 3 27.98 -34.34 23.43
CA ARG A 3 27.51 -32.95 23.42
C ARG A 3 25.99 -32.97 23.41
N THR A 4 25.38 -32.37 24.43
CA THR A 4 23.95 -32.14 24.56
C THR A 4 23.53 -31.09 23.51
N ALA A 5 22.64 -31.46 22.60
CA ALA A 5 21.93 -30.58 21.70
C ALA A 5 20.89 -29.80 22.53
N ASN A 6 21.15 -28.54 22.84
CA ASN A 6 20.17 -27.50 23.18
C ASN A 6 20.91 -26.17 23.51
N GLU A 7 21.63 -25.60 22.55
CA GLU A 7 21.87 -24.16 22.62
C GLU A 7 20.70 -23.46 21.94
N PRO A 8 19.98 -22.54 22.63
CA PRO A 8 18.99 -21.71 21.96
C PRO A 8 19.71 -20.88 20.90
N LEU A 9 19.25 -20.98 19.65
CA LEU A 9 19.64 -20.08 18.56
C LEU A 9 19.57 -18.66 19.12
N GLY A 10 20.76 -18.00 19.15
CA GLY A 10 20.91 -16.66 19.70
C GLY A 10 19.80 -15.76 19.17
N ARG A 11 19.11 -15.06 20.07
CA ARG A 11 18.21 -13.96 19.69
C ARG A 11 19.01 -13.02 18.81
N VAL A 12 18.76 -13.07 17.50
CA VAL A 12 19.10 -11.97 16.60
C VAL A 12 18.44 -10.75 17.23
N ALA A 13 19.20 -9.72 17.55
CA ALA A 13 18.63 -8.48 18.06
C ALA A 13 17.51 -8.09 17.12
N LEU A 14 16.26 -8.00 17.64
CA LEU A 14 15.09 -7.65 16.86
C LEU A 14 15.36 -6.26 16.26
N GLY A 15 15.49 -6.17 14.93
CA GLY A 15 15.68 -4.89 14.25
C GLY A 15 14.50 -3.99 14.54
N LYS A 16 14.73 -2.69 14.68
CA LYS A 16 13.63 -1.73 14.85
C LYS A 16 13.09 -1.35 13.49
N TYR A 17 11.78 -1.54 13.31
CA TYR A 17 11.06 -1.16 12.10
C TYR A 17 10.42 0.21 12.26
N LEU A 18 10.51 1.05 11.20
CA LEU A 18 9.72 2.27 11.08
C LEU A 18 8.61 2.04 10.05
N VAL A 19 7.38 2.36 10.42
CA VAL A 19 6.24 2.41 9.50
C VAL A 19 5.74 3.86 9.42
N THR A 20 5.85 4.48 8.26
CA THR A 20 5.31 5.82 8.03
C THR A 20 3.88 5.74 7.50
N GLY A 21 3.04 6.75 7.76
CA GLY A 21 1.63 6.69 7.41
C GLY A 21 0.88 5.60 8.20
N VAL A 22 1.30 5.37 9.44
CA VAL A 22 0.85 4.23 10.26
C VAL A 22 -0.61 4.34 10.72
N ALA A 23 -1.21 5.52 10.70
CA ALA A 23 -2.64 5.73 10.92
C ALA A 23 -3.48 5.59 9.63
N GLY A 24 -2.84 5.32 8.50
CA GLY A 24 -3.46 4.98 7.23
C GLY A 24 -3.78 3.47 7.13
N PHE A 25 -4.49 3.09 6.07
CA PHE A 25 -4.96 1.73 5.81
C PHE A 25 -3.82 0.69 5.70
N ILE A 26 -2.83 0.95 4.83
CA ILE A 26 -1.75 -0.01 4.56
C ILE A 26 -0.73 0.01 5.71
N GLY A 27 -0.29 1.21 6.14
CA GLY A 27 0.70 1.36 7.21
C GLY A 27 0.25 0.69 8.52
N ARG A 28 -1.02 0.87 8.90
CA ARG A 28 -1.62 0.18 10.05
C ARG A 28 -1.50 -1.34 9.93
N SER A 29 -1.81 -1.87 8.76
CA SER A 29 -1.83 -3.32 8.55
C SER A 29 -0.43 -3.94 8.63
N ILE A 30 0.59 -3.24 8.10
CA ILE A 30 2.00 -3.64 8.24
C ILE A 30 2.43 -3.59 9.71
N ALA A 31 2.14 -2.49 10.42
CA ALA A 31 2.48 -2.35 11.83
C ALA A 31 1.83 -3.44 12.71
N ALA A 32 0.55 -3.74 12.46
CA ALA A 32 -0.16 -4.79 13.18
C ALA A 32 0.48 -6.18 12.99
N GLU A 33 0.86 -6.53 11.77
CA GLU A 33 1.50 -7.82 11.50
C GLU A 33 2.93 -7.89 12.10
N LEU A 34 3.70 -6.79 12.07
CA LEU A 34 5.01 -6.73 12.73
C LEU A 34 4.89 -6.90 14.25
N LEU A 35 3.96 -6.20 14.90
CA LEU A 35 3.71 -6.35 16.34
C LEU A 35 3.27 -7.76 16.71
N LYS A 36 2.40 -8.36 15.90
CA LYS A 36 1.96 -9.76 16.07
C LYS A 36 3.14 -10.74 16.01
N ARG A 37 4.17 -10.44 15.23
CA ARG A 37 5.41 -11.22 15.16
C ARG A 37 6.39 -10.95 16.31
N GLY A 38 6.06 -10.01 17.20
CA GLY A 38 6.90 -9.60 18.32
C GLY A 38 8.02 -8.65 17.96
N GLU A 39 7.93 -8.00 16.79
CA GLU A 39 8.93 -7.05 16.31
C GLU A 39 8.82 -5.69 17.02
N SER A 40 9.93 -4.97 17.13
CA SER A 40 9.95 -3.59 17.64
C SER A 40 9.53 -2.62 16.54
N VAL A 41 8.42 -1.92 16.72
CA VAL A 41 7.84 -1.03 15.71
C VAL A 41 7.78 0.41 16.21
N ARG A 42 8.27 1.34 15.40
CA ARG A 42 8.00 2.77 15.50
C ARG A 42 7.06 3.18 14.38
N GLY A 43 6.07 4.01 14.67
CA GLY A 43 5.12 4.55 13.70
C GLY A 43 5.12 6.07 13.70
N ILE A 44 4.97 6.68 12.53
CA ILE A 44 4.74 8.12 12.37
C ILE A 44 3.54 8.39 11.48
N ASP A 45 2.72 9.36 11.87
CA ASP A 45 1.61 9.88 11.05
C ASP A 45 1.31 11.33 11.42
N SER A 46 0.92 12.13 10.44
CA SER A 46 0.50 13.54 10.62
C SER A 46 -1.00 13.71 10.75
N PHE A 47 -1.78 12.65 10.57
CA PHE A 47 -3.25 12.63 10.53
C PHE A 47 -3.91 13.52 9.46
N ILE A 48 -3.17 13.93 8.42
CA ILE A 48 -3.77 14.65 7.28
C ILE A 48 -4.86 13.81 6.61
N THR A 49 -4.65 12.48 6.51
CA THR A 49 -5.62 11.52 5.99
C THR A 49 -5.80 10.32 6.91
N GLY A 50 -4.82 10.00 7.72
CA GLY A 50 -4.86 8.94 8.72
C GLY A 50 -5.89 9.23 9.82
N LYS A 51 -6.44 8.18 10.42
CA LYS A 51 -7.41 8.28 11.51
C LYS A 51 -6.81 7.78 12.82
N ARG A 52 -6.97 8.53 13.92
CA ARG A 52 -6.52 8.08 15.26
C ARG A 52 -7.13 6.74 15.66
N THR A 53 -8.36 6.46 15.24
CA THR A 53 -9.03 5.17 15.45
C THR A 53 -8.31 3.99 14.82
N ASN A 54 -7.51 4.21 13.77
CA ASN A 54 -6.71 3.17 13.16
C ASN A 54 -5.49 2.75 14.00
N LEU A 55 -5.16 3.48 15.07
CA LEU A 55 -4.09 3.11 16.00
C LEU A 55 -4.56 2.14 17.09
N ALA A 56 -5.87 1.91 17.21
CA ALA A 56 -6.40 0.93 18.16
C ALA A 56 -5.86 -0.49 17.86
N GLY A 57 -5.37 -1.16 18.91
CA GLY A 57 -4.70 -2.47 18.82
C GLY A 57 -3.21 -2.38 18.45
N LEU A 58 -2.63 -1.18 18.39
CA LEU A 58 -1.20 -0.95 18.10
C LEU A 58 -0.46 -0.30 19.29
N GLU A 59 -0.99 -0.43 20.51
CA GLU A 59 -0.49 0.26 21.71
C GLU A 59 0.95 -0.14 22.08
N ALA A 60 1.40 -1.31 21.61
CA ALA A 60 2.80 -1.77 21.80
C ALA A 60 3.81 -1.05 20.88
N MET A 61 3.32 -0.26 19.91
CA MET A 61 4.15 0.51 18.99
C MET A 61 4.61 1.82 19.64
N GLU A 62 5.87 2.23 19.40
CA GLU A 62 6.32 3.60 19.68
C GLU A 62 5.71 4.53 18.63
N PHE A 63 4.68 5.30 19.01
CA PHE A 63 4.02 6.23 18.11
C PHE A 63 4.56 7.66 18.24
N ILE A 64 4.82 8.29 17.09
CA ILE A 64 5.22 9.70 16.98
C ILE A 64 4.23 10.40 16.06
N GLU A 65 3.57 11.43 16.56
CA GLU A 65 2.80 12.35 15.73
C GLU A 65 3.77 13.34 15.06
N GLY A 66 3.75 13.39 13.72
CA GLY A 66 4.66 14.26 12.97
C GLY A 66 4.46 14.17 11.48
N ASP A 67 4.98 15.17 10.78
CA ASP A 67 4.92 15.29 9.33
C ASP A 67 6.30 15.06 8.72
N LEU A 68 6.40 14.18 7.73
CA LEU A 68 7.65 13.91 6.99
C LEU A 68 8.06 15.07 6.06
N ALA A 69 7.18 16.04 5.81
CA ALA A 69 7.57 17.30 5.20
C ALA A 69 8.53 18.12 6.08
N ASP A 70 8.55 17.85 7.41
CA ASP A 70 9.55 18.39 8.33
C ASP A 70 10.79 17.48 8.39
N PRO A 71 11.97 17.94 7.93
CA PRO A 71 13.21 17.17 8.04
C PRO A 71 13.57 16.76 9.47
N ALA A 72 13.25 17.58 10.47
CA ALA A 72 13.55 17.27 11.86
C ALA A 72 12.75 16.06 12.37
N ALA A 73 11.49 15.95 11.95
CA ALA A 73 10.67 14.77 12.21
C ALA A 73 11.28 13.51 11.59
N CYS A 74 11.77 13.59 10.34
CA CYS A 74 12.44 12.48 9.66
C CYS A 74 13.69 12.01 10.41
N VAL A 75 14.54 12.93 10.84
CA VAL A 75 15.75 12.59 11.63
C VAL A 75 15.38 11.86 12.92
N LYS A 76 14.39 12.38 13.66
CA LYS A 76 13.91 11.79 14.91
C LYS A 76 13.40 10.36 14.72
N VAL A 77 12.62 10.10 13.66
CA VAL A 77 11.99 8.78 13.48
C VAL A 77 12.92 7.73 12.90
N CYS A 78 13.98 8.13 12.18
CA CYS A 78 14.97 7.20 11.62
C CYS A 78 16.02 6.75 12.64
N ASP A 79 16.18 7.42 13.77
CA ASP A 79 17.20 7.10 14.78
C ASP A 79 17.01 5.67 15.33
N GLY A 80 18.07 4.84 15.21
CA GLY A 80 18.09 3.46 15.66
C GLY A 80 17.15 2.51 14.89
N VAL A 81 16.70 2.89 13.68
CA VAL A 81 15.86 2.08 12.80
C VAL A 81 16.71 1.26 11.85
N GLU A 82 16.35 0.01 11.63
CA GLU A 82 17.00 -0.88 10.65
C GLU A 82 16.28 -0.87 9.30
N ILE A 83 14.96 -0.95 9.30
CA ILE A 83 14.13 -1.04 8.09
C ILE A 83 12.98 -0.04 8.16
N VAL A 84 12.73 0.64 7.06
CA VAL A 84 11.61 1.58 6.89
C VAL A 84 10.60 1.00 5.89
N PHE A 85 9.33 0.96 6.28
CA PHE A 85 8.18 0.81 5.38
C PHE A 85 7.60 2.20 5.15
N HIS A 86 7.80 2.74 3.95
CA HIS A 86 7.37 4.09 3.61
C HIS A 86 6.03 4.09 2.90
N GLU A 87 4.95 4.15 3.71
CA GLU A 87 3.55 4.14 3.25
C GLU A 87 2.90 5.53 3.28
N ALA A 88 3.52 6.53 3.93
CA ALA A 88 3.00 7.89 4.01
C ALA A 88 2.90 8.54 2.63
N ALA A 89 1.70 8.97 2.27
CA ALA A 89 1.42 9.70 1.04
C ALA A 89 -0.01 10.28 1.06
N LEU A 90 -0.28 11.30 0.26
CA LEU A 90 -1.64 11.71 -0.11
C LEU A 90 -2.11 10.86 -1.31
N ALA A 91 -2.55 9.64 -1.03
CA ALA A 91 -2.85 8.61 -2.04
C ALA A 91 -4.21 8.83 -2.70
N SER A 92 -4.36 9.93 -3.48
CA SER A 92 -5.62 10.26 -4.16
C SER A 92 -5.38 11.04 -5.44
N VAL A 93 -5.78 10.47 -6.59
CA VAL A 93 -5.72 11.15 -7.88
C VAL A 93 -6.59 12.42 -7.88
N PRO A 94 -7.90 12.39 -7.50
CA PRO A 94 -8.71 13.60 -7.50
C PRO A 94 -8.18 14.71 -6.58
N ARG A 95 -7.68 14.34 -5.38
CA ARG A 95 -7.04 15.33 -4.48
C ARG A 95 -5.82 15.95 -5.13
N SER A 96 -4.99 15.17 -5.80
CA SER A 96 -3.77 15.67 -6.46
C SER A 96 -4.07 16.65 -7.60
N VAL A 97 -5.22 16.48 -8.27
CA VAL A 97 -5.70 17.43 -9.28
C VAL A 97 -6.17 18.73 -8.64
N ALA A 98 -6.86 18.64 -7.50
CA ALA A 98 -7.34 19.81 -6.75
C ALA A 98 -6.19 20.57 -6.04
N ASP A 99 -5.20 19.84 -5.51
CA ASP A 99 -4.04 20.41 -4.80
C ASP A 99 -2.74 19.69 -5.20
N PRO A 100 -2.15 20.06 -6.36
CA PRO A 100 -0.91 19.45 -6.83
C PRO A 100 0.30 19.85 -5.97
N VAL A 101 0.31 21.05 -5.38
CA VAL A 101 1.42 21.50 -4.53
C VAL A 101 1.45 20.73 -3.23
N GLY A 102 0.33 20.63 -2.53
CA GLY A 102 0.23 19.83 -1.31
C GLY A 102 0.55 18.34 -1.56
N THR A 103 0.17 17.81 -2.73
CA THR A 103 0.54 16.45 -3.15
C THR A 103 2.05 16.32 -3.34
N ASN A 104 2.73 17.28 -3.96
CA ASN A 104 4.19 17.28 -4.12
C ASN A 104 4.88 17.28 -2.75
N VAL A 105 4.50 18.21 -1.87
CA VAL A 105 5.08 18.32 -0.52
C VAL A 105 4.95 17.00 0.25
N ASN A 106 3.77 16.41 0.26
CA ASN A 106 3.50 15.20 1.07
C ASN A 106 3.94 13.88 0.41
N CYS A 107 4.27 13.87 -0.88
CA CYS A 107 4.69 12.65 -1.57
C CYS A 107 6.13 12.70 -2.09
N VAL A 108 6.61 13.87 -2.53
CA VAL A 108 7.97 14.01 -3.10
C VAL A 108 8.93 14.53 -2.04
N ASP A 109 8.64 15.71 -1.47
CA ASP A 109 9.53 16.34 -0.48
C ASP A 109 9.63 15.49 0.77
N ALA A 110 8.51 14.97 1.27
CA ALA A 110 8.45 14.05 2.41
C ALA A 110 9.27 12.77 2.16
N THR A 111 9.20 12.19 0.96
CA THR A 111 10.01 11.01 0.58
C THR A 111 11.49 11.35 0.55
N LEU A 112 11.86 12.49 -0.03
CA LEU A 112 13.26 12.92 -0.11
C LEU A 112 13.84 13.19 1.29
N ASN A 113 13.11 13.90 2.15
CA ASN A 113 13.52 14.16 3.53
C ASN A 113 13.74 12.85 4.31
N LEU A 114 12.82 11.89 4.16
CA LEU A 114 12.94 10.57 4.80
C LEU A 114 14.16 9.80 4.29
N LEU A 115 14.42 9.81 2.98
CA LEU A 115 15.58 9.13 2.40
C LEU A 115 16.90 9.73 2.88
N VAL A 116 16.99 11.07 3.00
CA VAL A 116 18.18 11.75 3.56
C VAL A 116 18.36 11.30 5.01
N ALA A 117 17.33 11.37 5.83
CA ALA A 117 17.40 10.97 7.23
C ALA A 117 17.73 9.48 7.41
N ALA A 118 17.13 8.61 6.58
CA ALA A 118 17.39 7.16 6.60
C ALA A 118 18.86 6.84 6.26
N ARG A 119 19.42 7.50 5.22
CA ARG A 119 20.82 7.38 4.87
C ARG A 119 21.73 7.80 6.03
N ASP A 120 21.47 8.96 6.61
CA ASP A 120 22.33 9.56 7.65
C ASP A 120 22.24 8.79 8.98
N ALA A 121 21.10 8.17 9.27
CA ALA A 121 20.89 7.28 10.41
C ALA A 121 21.44 5.85 10.19
N GLY A 122 21.92 5.52 8.99
CA GLY A 122 22.43 4.18 8.68
C GLY A 122 21.33 3.11 8.56
N VAL A 123 20.11 3.51 8.19
CA VAL A 123 19.04 2.56 7.86
C VAL A 123 19.52 1.60 6.78
N ARG A 124 19.32 0.31 6.99
CA ARG A 124 19.72 -0.72 6.03
C ARG A 124 18.86 -0.72 4.78
N ARG A 125 17.53 -0.64 4.93
CA ARG A 125 16.59 -0.75 3.80
C ARG A 125 15.37 0.12 3.96
N VAL A 126 14.93 0.70 2.82
CA VAL A 126 13.64 1.38 2.69
C VAL A 126 12.79 0.60 1.68
N VAL A 127 11.62 0.12 2.13
CA VAL A 127 10.57 -0.44 1.28
C VAL A 127 9.53 0.64 1.02
N TYR A 128 9.28 0.96 -0.23
CA TYR A 128 8.46 2.11 -0.65
C TYR A 128 7.17 1.68 -1.32
N ALA A 129 6.08 2.27 -0.89
CA ALA A 129 4.77 2.18 -1.53
C ALA A 129 4.76 2.91 -2.88
N GLY A 130 5.14 2.22 -3.95
CA GLY A 130 4.92 2.66 -5.32
C GLY A 130 3.45 2.53 -5.73
N SER A 131 3.14 2.86 -6.98
CA SER A 131 1.76 2.84 -7.47
C SER A 131 1.68 2.44 -8.94
N SER A 132 0.69 1.62 -9.29
CA SER A 132 0.34 1.31 -10.69
C SER A 132 -0.10 2.54 -11.50
N SER A 133 -0.46 3.65 -10.84
CA SER A 133 -0.83 4.90 -11.50
C SER A 133 0.27 5.47 -12.40
N VAL A 134 1.53 5.09 -12.17
CA VAL A 134 2.68 5.50 -13.00
C VAL A 134 2.60 4.98 -14.44
N TYR A 135 1.84 3.91 -14.70
CA TYR A 135 1.63 3.37 -16.05
C TYR A 135 0.63 4.18 -16.88
N GLY A 136 -0.19 5.02 -16.22
CA GLY A 136 -1.23 5.80 -16.88
C GLY A 136 -2.28 4.93 -17.58
N ASP A 137 -2.79 5.46 -18.69
CA ASP A 137 -3.83 4.86 -19.52
C ASP A 137 -3.32 3.99 -20.67
N THR A 138 -2.06 3.59 -20.63
CA THR A 138 -1.44 2.72 -21.65
C THR A 138 -2.31 1.47 -21.88
N PRO A 139 -2.74 1.14 -23.11
CA PRO A 139 -3.69 0.04 -23.36
C PRO A 139 -3.07 -1.34 -23.22
N THR A 140 -1.75 -1.44 -23.26
CA THR A 140 -1.03 -2.74 -23.19
C THR A 140 -1.21 -3.40 -21.83
N LEU A 141 -1.58 -4.68 -21.84
CA LEU A 141 -1.75 -5.55 -20.68
C LEU A 141 -1.06 -6.90 -20.92
N PRO A 142 -0.55 -7.56 -19.86
CA PRO A 142 -0.40 -7.02 -18.49
C PRO A 142 0.62 -5.90 -18.41
N LYS A 143 0.57 -5.08 -17.35
CA LYS A 143 1.59 -4.06 -17.05
C LYS A 143 2.85 -4.75 -16.55
N THR A 144 3.99 -4.48 -17.19
CA THR A 144 5.31 -4.95 -16.78
C THR A 144 6.19 -3.80 -16.32
N GLU A 145 7.17 -4.07 -15.49
CA GLU A 145 8.08 -3.05 -14.94
C GLU A 145 8.97 -2.39 -16.00
N GLU A 146 9.16 -3.04 -17.15
CA GLU A 146 9.94 -2.52 -18.27
C GLU A 146 9.21 -1.46 -19.09
N MET A 147 7.89 -1.33 -18.91
CA MET A 147 7.11 -0.31 -19.62
C MET A 147 7.56 1.08 -19.23
N LEU A 148 7.66 1.97 -20.22
CA LEU A 148 7.89 3.39 -19.96
C LEU A 148 6.73 3.96 -19.16
N PRO A 149 6.99 4.63 -18.02
CA PRO A 149 5.95 5.30 -17.26
C PRO A 149 5.26 6.39 -18.10
N ASN A 150 3.93 6.49 -17.95
CA ASN A 150 3.11 7.53 -18.58
C ASN A 150 2.15 8.16 -17.54
N PRO A 151 2.68 8.85 -16.51
CA PRO A 151 1.85 9.38 -15.42
C PRO A 151 0.93 10.49 -15.95
N ILE A 152 -0.39 10.33 -15.75
CA ILE A 152 -1.44 11.25 -16.22
C ILE A 152 -2.09 12.08 -15.09
N SER A 153 -1.53 12.02 -13.89
CA SER A 153 -2.00 12.82 -12.74
C SER A 153 -0.83 13.31 -11.89
N PRO A 154 -0.99 14.42 -11.13
CA PRO A 154 0.05 14.87 -10.20
C PRO A 154 0.45 13.83 -9.17
N TYR A 155 -0.50 13.01 -8.68
CA TYR A 155 -0.21 11.87 -7.80
C TYR A 155 0.70 10.83 -8.49
N ALA A 156 0.42 10.47 -9.73
CA ALA A 156 1.23 9.51 -10.47
C ALA A 156 2.65 10.05 -10.72
N VAL A 157 2.78 11.34 -11.06
CA VAL A 157 4.08 12.02 -11.18
C VAL A 157 4.84 11.99 -9.86
N ALA A 158 4.18 12.32 -8.75
CA ALA A 158 4.81 12.31 -7.42
C ALA A 158 5.29 10.90 -7.01
N LYS A 159 4.50 9.86 -7.28
CA LYS A 159 4.92 8.47 -7.02
C LYS A 159 6.11 8.06 -7.88
N LEU A 160 6.11 8.42 -9.15
CA LEU A 160 7.24 8.17 -10.06
C LEU A 160 8.50 8.91 -9.61
N ALA A 161 8.39 10.17 -9.17
CA ALA A 161 9.51 10.92 -8.63
C ALA A 161 10.12 10.22 -7.40
N GLY A 162 9.29 9.72 -6.48
CA GLY A 162 9.72 8.92 -5.36
C GLY A 162 10.52 7.68 -5.79
N GLU A 163 10.01 6.89 -6.76
CA GLU A 163 10.72 5.72 -7.32
C GLU A 163 12.12 6.09 -7.85
N HIS A 164 12.23 7.22 -8.56
CA HIS A 164 13.50 7.69 -9.09
C HIS A 164 14.46 8.12 -7.97
N TYR A 165 13.98 8.79 -6.92
CA TYR A 165 14.80 9.13 -5.76
C TYR A 165 15.31 7.86 -5.05
N LEU A 166 14.47 6.86 -4.82
CA LEU A 166 14.88 5.60 -4.22
C LEU A 166 16.01 4.94 -5.03
N ARG A 167 15.84 4.85 -6.34
CA ARG A 167 16.85 4.27 -7.23
C ARG A 167 18.16 5.07 -7.21
N ALA A 168 18.08 6.41 -7.17
CA ALA A 168 19.24 7.28 -7.08
C ALA A 168 19.97 7.10 -5.74
N PHE A 169 19.25 7.02 -4.62
CA PHE A 169 19.82 6.81 -3.30
C PHE A 169 20.54 5.46 -3.18
N PHE A 170 19.98 4.41 -3.77
CA PHE A 170 20.67 3.13 -3.86
C PHE A 170 21.98 3.24 -4.66
N ARG A 171 21.94 3.85 -5.84
CA ARG A 171 23.12 3.93 -6.73
C ARG A 171 24.22 4.84 -6.21
N VAL A 172 23.86 5.96 -5.59
CA VAL A 172 24.80 7.00 -5.18
C VAL A 172 25.30 6.79 -3.75
N TYR A 173 24.41 6.38 -2.85
CA TYR A 173 24.71 6.30 -1.42
C TYR A 173 24.73 4.88 -0.87
N GLY A 174 24.34 3.87 -1.66
CA GLY A 174 24.30 2.48 -1.20
C GLY A 174 23.15 2.13 -0.24
N LEU A 175 22.21 3.07 0.00
CA LEU A 175 21.01 2.78 0.78
C LEU A 175 20.17 1.74 0.02
N GLU A 176 19.91 0.58 0.62
CA GLU A 176 19.07 -0.43 -0.01
C GLU A 176 17.61 0.10 -0.15
N THR A 177 17.10 0.10 -1.35
CA THR A 177 15.72 0.52 -1.61
C THR A 177 14.98 -0.55 -2.39
N VAL A 178 13.69 -0.76 -2.08
CA VAL A 178 12.80 -1.65 -2.81
C VAL A 178 11.49 -0.91 -3.05
N THR A 179 11.06 -0.82 -4.30
CA THR A 179 9.77 -0.20 -4.65
C THR A 179 8.74 -1.27 -4.99
N LEU A 180 7.58 -1.21 -4.36
CA LEU A 180 6.44 -2.08 -4.60
C LEU A 180 5.31 -1.28 -5.24
N ARG A 181 5.06 -1.45 -6.55
CA ARG A 181 3.95 -0.80 -7.26
C ARG A 181 2.64 -1.50 -6.95
N TYR A 182 1.86 -0.97 -6.02
CA TYR A 182 0.57 -1.55 -5.64
C TYR A 182 -0.50 -1.34 -6.71
N PHE A 183 -1.34 -2.39 -6.88
CA PHE A 183 -2.52 -2.37 -7.73
C PHE A 183 -3.78 -2.51 -6.88
N ASN A 184 -4.67 -1.53 -6.95
CA ASN A 184 -6.04 -1.51 -6.40
C ASN A 184 -6.21 -2.24 -5.04
N VAL A 185 -5.45 -1.79 -4.03
CA VAL A 185 -5.48 -2.40 -2.69
C VAL A 185 -6.82 -2.20 -2.03
N PHE A 186 -7.34 -3.26 -1.39
CA PHE A 186 -8.59 -3.23 -0.63
C PHE A 186 -8.53 -4.10 0.62
N GLY A 187 -9.40 -3.85 1.59
CA GLY A 187 -9.50 -4.64 2.81
C GLY A 187 -10.08 -3.90 4.01
N PRO A 188 -10.07 -4.55 5.19
CA PRO A 188 -10.42 -3.95 6.47
C PRO A 188 -9.65 -2.66 6.75
N HIS A 189 -10.28 -1.71 7.46
CA HIS A 189 -9.73 -0.38 7.79
C HIS A 189 -9.55 0.59 6.61
N GLN A 190 -9.93 0.22 5.39
CA GLN A 190 -10.03 1.18 4.30
C GLN A 190 -11.24 2.10 4.56
N ASP A 191 -11.03 3.42 4.54
CA ASP A 191 -12.09 4.39 4.78
C ASP A 191 -13.13 4.39 3.64
N PRO A 192 -14.39 4.03 3.88
CA PRO A 192 -15.42 4.05 2.84
C PRO A 192 -16.08 5.42 2.64
N THR A 193 -15.83 6.38 3.55
CA THR A 193 -16.55 7.67 3.60
C THR A 193 -15.85 8.77 2.82
N SER A 194 -14.57 8.61 2.50
CA SER A 194 -13.83 9.57 1.70
C SER A 194 -14.36 9.61 0.26
N HIS A 195 -14.52 10.80 -0.30
CA HIS A 195 -14.79 10.97 -1.75
C HIS A 195 -13.74 10.33 -2.65
N TYR A 196 -12.60 9.96 -2.08
CA TYR A 196 -11.45 9.38 -2.76
C TYR A 196 -11.29 7.88 -2.49
N SER A 197 -12.26 7.26 -1.82
CA SER A 197 -12.22 5.84 -1.49
C SER A 197 -12.31 4.97 -2.74
N GLY A 198 -11.63 3.83 -2.70
CA GLY A 198 -11.71 2.84 -3.77
C GLY A 198 -13.13 2.31 -3.96
N VAL A 199 -13.46 1.90 -5.18
CA VAL A 199 -14.81 1.45 -5.56
C VAL A 199 -15.34 0.33 -4.66
N LEU A 200 -14.49 -0.59 -4.20
CA LEU A 200 -14.90 -1.70 -3.33
C LEU A 200 -15.39 -1.22 -1.96
N ALA A 201 -14.69 -0.27 -1.34
CA ALA A 201 -15.11 0.29 -0.05
C ALA A 201 -16.47 1.00 -0.16
N ILE A 202 -16.66 1.77 -1.24
CA ILE A 202 -17.92 2.47 -1.53
C ILE A 202 -19.06 1.47 -1.74
N PHE A 203 -18.83 0.41 -2.54
CA PHE A 203 -19.84 -0.62 -2.82
C PHE A 203 -20.21 -1.39 -1.56
N CYS A 204 -19.21 -1.83 -0.76
CA CYS A 204 -19.46 -2.52 0.50
C CYS A 204 -20.34 -1.68 1.42
N ARG A 205 -19.99 -0.41 1.66
CA ARG A 205 -20.77 0.48 2.52
C ARG A 205 -22.21 0.65 2.03
N LYS A 206 -22.37 1.01 0.75
CA LYS A 206 -23.69 1.25 0.18
C LYS A 206 -24.58 0.01 0.23
N MET A 207 -24.06 -1.15 -0.17
CA MET A 207 -24.84 -2.39 -0.18
C MET A 207 -25.21 -2.84 1.23
N LEU A 208 -24.31 -2.69 2.22
CA LEU A 208 -24.61 -3.00 3.63
C LEU A 208 -25.69 -2.07 4.20
N ALA A 209 -25.69 -0.78 3.80
CA ALA A 209 -26.72 0.19 4.17
C ALA A 209 -28.03 0.03 3.36
N GLY A 210 -28.12 -0.92 2.42
CA GLY A 210 -29.29 -1.05 1.53
C GLY A 210 -29.38 0.03 0.45
N GLU A 211 -28.33 0.85 0.29
CA GLU A 211 -28.25 1.91 -0.72
C GLU A 211 -27.81 1.37 -2.07
N GLN A 212 -28.28 2.01 -3.16
CA GLN A 212 -27.91 1.65 -4.52
C GLN A 212 -26.50 2.13 -4.86
N PRO A 213 -25.52 1.22 -5.18
CA PRO A 213 -24.23 1.62 -5.69
C PRO A 213 -24.31 2.10 -7.14
N THR A 214 -23.37 2.96 -7.53
CA THR A 214 -23.29 3.50 -8.89
C THR A 214 -22.03 3.00 -9.57
N ILE A 215 -22.19 2.36 -10.73
CA ILE A 215 -21.13 2.00 -11.67
C ILE A 215 -21.02 3.12 -12.69
N TYR A 216 -19.82 3.67 -12.86
CA TYR A 216 -19.53 4.68 -13.88
C TYR A 216 -19.05 3.97 -15.14
N GLY A 217 -19.67 4.24 -16.31
CA GLY A 217 -19.47 3.50 -17.54
C GLY A 217 -20.36 2.26 -17.65
N ASP A 218 -19.94 1.28 -18.45
CA ASP A 218 -20.69 0.04 -18.76
C ASP A 218 -20.49 -1.09 -17.74
N GLY A 219 -19.56 -0.92 -16.80
CA GLY A 219 -19.22 -1.93 -15.80
C GLY A 219 -18.25 -3.00 -16.30
N GLU A 220 -17.86 -2.99 -17.58
CA GLU A 220 -16.90 -3.93 -18.16
C GLU A 220 -15.44 -3.52 -17.92
N GLN A 221 -15.21 -2.31 -17.37
CA GLN A 221 -13.88 -1.93 -16.93
C GLN A 221 -13.38 -2.86 -15.82
N SER A 222 -12.13 -3.28 -15.94
CA SER A 222 -11.57 -4.31 -15.07
C SER A 222 -10.41 -3.82 -14.20
N ARG A 223 -10.24 -4.46 -13.05
CA ARG A 223 -9.17 -4.14 -12.07
C ARG A 223 -8.50 -5.41 -11.57
N ASP A 224 -7.19 -5.35 -11.39
CA ASP A 224 -6.44 -6.30 -10.57
C ASP A 224 -6.51 -5.81 -9.12
N PHE A 225 -7.43 -6.38 -8.35
CA PHE A 225 -7.64 -6.03 -6.95
C PHE A 225 -6.74 -6.87 -6.05
N THR A 226 -6.03 -6.20 -5.16
CA THR A 226 -5.09 -6.83 -4.23
C THR A 226 -5.57 -6.69 -2.79
N TYR A 227 -5.89 -7.81 -2.15
CA TYR A 227 -6.28 -7.80 -0.74
C TYR A 227 -5.11 -7.40 0.15
N ILE A 228 -5.39 -6.67 1.23
CA ILE A 228 -4.38 -6.06 2.11
C ILE A 228 -3.35 -7.05 2.65
N ASP A 229 -3.73 -8.28 3.00
CA ASP A 229 -2.78 -9.28 3.51
C ASP A 229 -1.74 -9.66 2.45
N ASN A 230 -2.07 -9.62 1.16
CA ASN A 230 -1.11 -9.84 0.08
C ASN A 230 -0.07 -8.71 0.02
N VAL A 231 -0.51 -7.46 0.27
CA VAL A 231 0.39 -6.29 0.32
C VAL A 231 1.31 -6.37 1.53
N VAL A 232 0.77 -6.68 2.71
CA VAL A 232 1.57 -6.89 3.93
C VAL A 232 2.59 -8.00 3.71
N HIS A 233 2.16 -9.14 3.15
CA HIS A 233 3.04 -10.26 2.83
C HIS A 233 4.20 -9.84 1.90
N ALA A 234 3.91 -9.11 0.82
CA ALA A 234 4.91 -8.61 -0.11
C ALA A 234 5.93 -7.67 0.56
N ASN A 235 5.46 -6.75 1.42
CA ASN A 235 6.34 -5.85 2.18
C ASN A 235 7.31 -6.62 3.08
N LEU A 236 6.81 -7.61 3.80
CA LEU A 236 7.65 -8.43 4.68
C LEU A 236 8.65 -9.28 3.90
N LEU A 237 8.26 -9.82 2.74
CA LEU A 237 9.20 -10.48 1.84
C LEU A 237 10.28 -9.53 1.33
N ALA A 238 9.90 -8.31 0.90
CA ALA A 238 10.84 -7.29 0.44
C ALA A 238 11.81 -6.84 1.54
N ALA A 239 11.34 -6.74 2.79
CA ALA A 239 12.17 -6.41 3.94
C ALA A 239 13.20 -7.51 4.27
N ALA A 240 12.82 -8.78 4.15
CA ALA A 240 13.64 -9.94 4.51
C ALA A 240 14.54 -10.46 3.38
N ALA A 241 14.26 -10.13 2.12
CA ALA A 241 14.96 -10.65 0.96
C ALA A 241 16.47 -10.30 0.96
N PRO A 242 17.35 -11.16 0.42
CA PRO A 242 18.76 -10.85 0.30
C PRO A 242 19.02 -9.57 -0.53
N SER A 243 19.93 -8.71 -0.06
CA SER A 243 20.28 -7.44 -0.72
C SER A 243 20.60 -7.61 -2.20
N GLY A 244 21.45 -8.56 -2.56
CA GLY A 244 21.86 -8.81 -3.95
C GLY A 244 20.71 -9.20 -4.91
N LYS A 245 19.52 -9.52 -4.38
CA LYS A 245 18.33 -9.81 -5.21
C LYS A 245 17.42 -8.59 -5.40
N VAL A 246 17.28 -7.77 -4.36
CA VAL A 246 16.17 -6.79 -4.31
C VAL A 246 16.61 -5.33 -4.17
N ALA A 247 17.86 -5.05 -3.78
CA ALA A 247 18.32 -3.68 -3.61
C ALA A 247 18.28 -2.90 -4.94
N GLY A 248 17.61 -1.74 -4.91
CA GLY A 248 17.39 -0.90 -6.09
C GLY A 248 16.33 -1.42 -7.06
N GLN A 249 15.62 -2.50 -6.73
CA GLN A 249 14.59 -3.08 -7.59
C GLN A 249 13.22 -2.43 -7.37
N MET A 250 12.40 -2.52 -8.40
CA MET A 250 11.01 -2.09 -8.42
C MET A 250 10.17 -3.24 -9.00
N MET A 251 9.05 -3.56 -8.35
CA MET A 251 8.21 -4.71 -8.69
C MET A 251 6.73 -4.38 -8.60
N ASN A 252 5.94 -4.97 -9.47
CA ASN A 252 4.48 -4.91 -9.38
C ASN A 252 3.97 -5.80 -8.25
N MET A 253 3.06 -5.27 -7.44
CA MET A 253 2.38 -5.99 -6.36
C MET A 253 0.88 -6.06 -6.61
N ALA A 254 0.44 -7.22 -7.08
CA ALA A 254 -0.92 -7.49 -7.51
C ALA A 254 -1.23 -8.99 -7.39
N THR A 255 -2.34 -9.43 -7.99
CA THR A 255 -2.71 -10.85 -8.05
C THR A 255 -2.44 -11.49 -9.41
N GLY A 256 -2.16 -10.71 -10.46
CA GLY A 256 -2.07 -11.19 -11.84
C GLY A 256 -3.42 -11.63 -12.42
N LYS A 257 -4.54 -11.21 -11.79
CA LYS A 257 -5.91 -11.53 -12.21
C LYS A 257 -6.75 -10.26 -12.19
N ARG A 258 -7.58 -10.09 -13.20
CA ARG A 258 -8.51 -8.96 -13.27
C ARG A 258 -9.95 -9.43 -13.17
N ILE A 259 -10.81 -8.57 -12.66
CA ILE A 259 -12.24 -8.78 -12.56
C ILE A 259 -12.97 -7.50 -13.00
N THR A 260 -14.11 -7.61 -13.66
CA THR A 260 -14.94 -6.48 -14.07
C THR A 260 -15.68 -5.86 -12.88
N LEU A 261 -16.14 -4.61 -13.01
CA LEU A 261 -16.98 -4.02 -11.97
C LEU A 261 -18.36 -4.68 -11.89
N ASN A 262 -18.88 -5.19 -13.00
CA ASN A 262 -20.12 -5.96 -13.03
C ASN A 262 -19.98 -7.26 -12.21
N ASP A 263 -18.92 -8.06 -12.47
CA ASP A 263 -18.66 -9.28 -11.69
C ASP A 263 -18.37 -8.96 -10.22
N THR A 264 -17.64 -7.87 -9.97
CA THR A 264 -17.36 -7.38 -8.61
C THR A 264 -18.65 -7.06 -7.86
N PHE A 265 -19.60 -6.38 -8.53
CA PHE A 265 -20.92 -6.09 -7.96
C PHE A 265 -21.66 -7.39 -7.60
N GLU A 266 -21.67 -8.38 -8.47
CA GLU A 266 -22.37 -9.66 -8.22
C GLU A 266 -21.76 -10.41 -7.03
N VAL A 267 -20.43 -10.47 -6.93
CA VAL A 267 -19.77 -11.09 -5.76
C VAL A 267 -20.14 -10.35 -4.47
N LEU A 268 -20.13 -9.02 -4.48
CA LEU A 268 -20.52 -8.23 -3.32
C LEU A 268 -22.00 -8.37 -2.99
N ARG A 269 -22.87 -8.46 -4.00
CA ARG A 269 -24.31 -8.71 -3.82
C ARG A 269 -24.56 -10.00 -3.06
N GLU A 270 -23.88 -11.08 -3.44
CA GLU A 270 -23.96 -12.36 -2.72
C GLU A 270 -23.47 -12.24 -1.27
N LEU A 271 -22.30 -11.61 -1.05
CA LEU A 271 -21.67 -11.50 0.27
C LEU A 271 -22.43 -10.58 1.23
N THR A 272 -23.04 -9.51 0.71
CA THR A 272 -23.77 -8.54 1.54
C THR A 272 -25.23 -8.93 1.74
N GLY A 273 -25.80 -9.76 0.87
CA GLY A 273 -27.24 -10.04 0.81
C GLY A 273 -28.05 -8.90 0.16
N TYR A 274 -27.40 -7.98 -0.54
CA TYR A 274 -28.07 -6.88 -1.23
C TYR A 274 -28.93 -7.38 -2.40
N ASN A 275 -30.20 -6.98 -2.46
CA ASN A 275 -31.15 -7.46 -3.48
C ASN A 275 -31.39 -6.48 -4.64
N GLY A 276 -30.78 -5.28 -4.58
CA GLY A 276 -30.95 -4.26 -5.62
C GLY A 276 -30.06 -4.50 -6.84
N LYS A 277 -30.17 -3.58 -7.81
CA LYS A 277 -29.33 -3.50 -9.01
C LYS A 277 -28.41 -2.28 -8.91
N PRO A 278 -27.26 -2.23 -9.61
CA PRO A 278 -26.45 -1.03 -9.67
C PRO A 278 -27.18 0.06 -10.49
N ALA A 279 -26.89 1.33 -10.18
CA ALA A 279 -27.16 2.42 -11.11
C ALA A 279 -25.95 2.57 -12.05
N TYR A 280 -26.19 2.93 -13.31
CA TYR A 280 -25.14 3.26 -14.25
C TYR A 280 -25.09 4.76 -14.49
N ALA A 281 -23.90 5.33 -14.56
CA ALA A 281 -23.68 6.75 -14.85
C ALA A 281 -22.58 6.91 -15.93
N PRO A 282 -22.49 8.08 -16.58
CA PRO A 282 -21.41 8.32 -17.56
C PRO A 282 -20.02 8.04 -17.00
N GLU A 283 -19.10 7.62 -17.85
CA GLU A 283 -17.68 7.40 -17.50
C GLU A 283 -17.06 8.64 -16.85
N ARG A 284 -16.20 8.44 -15.89
CA ARG A 284 -15.43 9.53 -15.27
C ARG A 284 -14.21 9.86 -16.13
N ALA A 285 -14.00 11.13 -16.40
CA ALA A 285 -12.80 11.58 -17.09
C ALA A 285 -11.53 11.18 -16.30
N GLY A 286 -10.58 10.56 -16.97
CA GLY A 286 -9.32 10.13 -16.37
C GLY A 286 -9.35 8.76 -15.67
N ASP A 287 -10.48 8.05 -15.68
CA ASP A 287 -10.52 6.67 -15.19
C ASP A 287 -9.81 5.74 -16.19
N ILE A 288 -8.92 4.90 -15.67
CA ILE A 288 -8.24 3.86 -16.45
C ILE A 288 -9.25 2.73 -16.71
N ARG A 289 -9.42 2.30 -17.98
CA ARG A 289 -10.39 1.26 -18.30
C ARG A 289 -10.01 -0.09 -17.72
N ASP A 290 -8.76 -0.54 -17.94
CA ASP A 290 -8.31 -1.86 -17.53
C ASP A 290 -6.98 -1.83 -16.80
N SER A 291 -6.87 -2.65 -15.75
CA SER A 291 -5.65 -2.79 -14.97
C SER A 291 -5.39 -4.26 -14.68
N LEU A 292 -4.23 -4.74 -15.11
CA LEU A 292 -3.71 -6.09 -14.90
C LEU A 292 -2.20 -6.01 -14.77
N ALA A 293 -1.62 -6.60 -13.73
CA ALA A 293 -0.19 -6.66 -13.53
C ALA A 293 0.41 -7.98 -14.03
N ASP A 294 1.62 -7.91 -14.57
CA ASP A 294 2.56 -9.03 -14.53
C ASP A 294 3.26 -9.00 -13.17
N ILE A 295 3.24 -10.12 -12.45
CA ILE A 295 3.87 -10.28 -11.13
C ILE A 295 5.09 -11.21 -11.16
N SER A 296 5.53 -11.64 -12.35
CA SER A 296 6.60 -12.63 -12.52
C SER A 296 7.92 -12.16 -11.90
N LEU A 297 8.20 -10.84 -11.93
CA LEU A 297 9.40 -10.29 -11.31
C LEU A 297 9.37 -10.43 -9.79
N ALA A 298 8.22 -10.16 -9.17
CA ALA A 298 8.04 -10.33 -7.73
C ALA A 298 8.07 -11.81 -7.32
N GLU A 299 7.51 -12.71 -8.13
CA GLU A 299 7.63 -14.16 -7.92
C GLU A 299 9.09 -14.60 -7.95
N GLY A 300 9.85 -14.15 -8.94
CA GLY A 300 11.26 -14.53 -9.12
C GLY A 300 12.19 -13.98 -8.04
N LEU A 301 12.05 -12.71 -7.65
CA LEU A 301 12.95 -12.03 -6.71
C LEU A 301 12.58 -12.28 -5.25
N LEU A 302 11.29 -12.28 -4.92
CA LEU A 302 10.78 -12.38 -3.56
C LEU A 302 10.19 -13.76 -3.22
N GLY A 303 9.90 -14.59 -4.22
CA GLY A 303 9.05 -15.77 -4.04
C GLY A 303 7.60 -15.38 -3.72
N TYR A 304 7.19 -14.16 -4.08
CA TYR A 304 5.86 -13.65 -3.81
C TYR A 304 4.80 -14.48 -4.53
N LYS A 305 3.75 -14.83 -3.80
CA LYS A 305 2.50 -15.36 -4.34
C LYS A 305 1.35 -14.77 -3.55
N PRO A 306 0.25 -14.36 -4.19
CA PRO A 306 -0.95 -13.96 -3.47
C PRO A 306 -1.40 -15.07 -2.51
N ILE A 307 -1.56 -14.72 -1.22
CA ILE A 307 -1.95 -15.68 -0.16
C ILE A 307 -3.46 -15.65 0.13
N VAL A 308 -4.16 -14.62 -0.36
CA VAL A 308 -5.62 -14.47 -0.25
C VAL A 308 -6.16 -14.12 -1.63
N ASP A 309 -7.14 -14.88 -2.11
CA ASP A 309 -7.82 -14.59 -3.36
C ASP A 309 -8.84 -13.45 -3.22
N PHE A 310 -9.37 -12.98 -4.35
CA PHE A 310 -10.27 -11.83 -4.40
C PHE A 310 -11.57 -12.08 -3.60
N ARG A 311 -12.20 -13.23 -3.78
CA ARG A 311 -13.48 -13.54 -3.13
C ARG A 311 -13.35 -13.66 -1.62
N GLU A 312 -12.31 -14.35 -1.15
CA GLU A 312 -12.03 -14.47 0.27
C GLU A 312 -11.65 -13.10 0.87
N GLY A 313 -10.86 -12.30 0.18
CA GLY A 313 -10.55 -10.93 0.61
C GLY A 313 -11.80 -10.06 0.74
N LEU A 314 -12.73 -10.13 -0.22
CA LEU A 314 -14.01 -9.42 -0.14
C LEU A 314 -14.87 -9.91 1.03
N ARG A 315 -14.95 -11.21 1.25
CA ARG A 315 -15.70 -11.78 2.39
C ARG A 315 -15.20 -11.20 3.71
N ARG A 316 -13.89 -11.22 3.95
CA ARG A 316 -13.27 -10.63 5.16
C ARG A 316 -13.53 -9.13 5.26
N THR A 317 -13.50 -8.43 4.14
CA THR A 317 -13.76 -6.99 4.08
C THR A 317 -15.21 -6.67 4.47
N VAL A 318 -16.18 -7.39 3.89
CA VAL A 318 -17.60 -7.23 4.22
C VAL A 318 -17.88 -7.56 5.69
N GLU A 319 -17.30 -8.64 6.21
CA GLU A 319 -17.44 -9.00 7.64
C GLU A 319 -16.91 -7.92 8.56
N TRP A 320 -15.76 -7.34 8.21
CA TRP A 320 -15.20 -6.23 8.99
C TRP A 320 -16.09 -4.99 8.97
N TYR A 321 -16.65 -4.58 7.81
CA TYR A 321 -17.55 -3.43 7.74
C TYR A 321 -18.83 -3.67 8.55
N ARG A 322 -19.40 -4.89 8.53
CA ARG A 322 -20.54 -5.23 9.39
C ARG A 322 -20.22 -5.10 10.88
N ALA A 323 -19.07 -5.62 11.29
CA ALA A 323 -18.67 -5.61 12.70
C ALA A 323 -18.28 -4.20 13.21
N SER A 324 -17.74 -3.36 12.34
CA SER A 324 -17.30 -2.00 12.70
C SER A 324 -18.41 -0.95 12.73
N GLY A 325 -19.63 -1.31 12.31
CA GLY A 325 -20.74 -0.35 12.21
C GLY A 325 -20.42 0.81 11.23
N ALA A 326 -19.60 0.55 10.24
CA ALA A 326 -19.24 1.52 9.19
C ALA A 326 -20.41 1.68 8.19
N GLU A 327 -21.60 1.99 8.73
CA GLU A 327 -22.81 2.36 7.98
C GLU A 327 -22.75 3.80 7.49
#